data_205ada98de92e6b7a9f9d2b9252a1934
#
_entry.id   205ada98de92e6b7a9f9d2b9252a1934
#
_cell.length_a   1.000
_cell.length_b   1.000
_cell.length_c   1.000
_cell.angle_alpha   90.00
_cell.angle_beta   90.00
_cell.angle_gamma   90.00
#
_symmetry.space_group_name_H-M   'P 1'
#
loop_
_entity.id
_entity.type
_entity.pdbx_description
1 polymer ?
#
loop_
_entity_poly.entity_id
_entity_poly.type
_entity_poly.pdbx_seq_one_letter_code
_entity_poly.pdbx_strand_id
1 'polypeptide(L)'
;MRAKLKNLQNELGITTIYVTHDQVEAMTLADRVVVMNNAKIAQVSSPKEIYNNPSNLFVAGFVGSPPMNFMQGEVKNNKFSNNYLNEENIKINDNNSIILGIRPEDISVAQEGNIKGEVYSFELTGDSTYVTVKLGDDLIIAKTESDYKTSIGSPISLSLNKNKIYFFDAKSENRIIT
;
A
#
# COMPACT_ATOMS: atom_id res chain seq x y z
N MET A 1 7.65 -24.85 7.75
CA MET A 1 7.57 -25.52 6.44
C MET A 1 8.27 -24.71 5.34
N ARG A 2 7.99 -23.42 5.16
CA ARG A 2 8.59 -22.53 4.12
C ARG A 2 10.12 -22.53 4.11
N ALA A 3 10.78 -22.36 5.29
CA ALA A 3 12.24 -22.37 5.38
C ALA A 3 12.87 -23.70 4.90
N LYS A 4 12.23 -24.84 5.16
CA LYS A 4 12.73 -26.14 4.67
C LYS A 4 12.66 -26.25 3.15
N LEU A 5 11.59 -25.73 2.52
CA LEU A 5 11.45 -25.71 1.07
C LEU A 5 12.51 -24.80 0.42
N LYS A 6 12.76 -23.63 0.99
CA LYS A 6 13.82 -22.72 0.48
C LYS A 6 15.20 -23.36 0.61
N ASN A 7 15.51 -23.99 1.75
CA ASN A 7 16.80 -24.68 1.94
C ASN A 7 16.97 -25.82 0.94
N LEU A 8 15.94 -26.66 0.77
CA LEU A 8 16.01 -27.75 -0.21
C LEU A 8 16.24 -27.26 -1.63
N GLN A 9 15.56 -26.21 -2.04
CA GLN A 9 15.76 -25.59 -3.35
C GLN A 9 17.20 -25.08 -3.53
N ASN A 10 17.76 -24.44 -2.50
CA ASN A 10 19.14 -23.96 -2.49
C ASN A 10 20.14 -25.13 -2.53
N GLU A 11 19.94 -26.18 -1.75
CA GLU A 11 20.79 -27.37 -1.72
C GLU A 11 20.82 -28.11 -3.06
N LEU A 12 19.67 -28.21 -3.70
CA LEU A 12 19.55 -28.89 -5.00
C LEU A 12 20.01 -28.04 -6.18
N GLY A 13 20.12 -26.73 -6.03
CA GLY A 13 20.51 -25.80 -7.09
C GLY A 13 19.59 -25.79 -8.30
N ILE A 14 18.32 -26.18 -8.15
CA ILE A 14 17.35 -26.33 -9.23
C ILE A 14 16.50 -25.08 -9.43
N THR A 15 16.13 -24.78 -10.66
CA THR A 15 15.11 -23.79 -10.98
C THR A 15 13.73 -24.35 -10.66
N THR A 16 13.00 -23.70 -9.76
CA THR A 16 11.69 -24.14 -9.31
C THR A 16 10.64 -23.11 -9.64
N ILE A 17 9.51 -23.54 -10.22
CA ILE A 17 8.31 -22.70 -10.37
C ILE A 17 7.32 -23.11 -9.30
N TYR A 18 6.93 -22.15 -8.46
CA TYR A 18 5.96 -22.34 -7.39
C TYR A 18 4.74 -21.46 -7.63
N VAL A 19 3.55 -22.07 -7.70
CA VAL A 19 2.29 -21.34 -7.90
C VAL A 19 1.54 -21.33 -6.58
N THR A 20 1.20 -20.13 -6.12
CA THR A 20 0.48 -19.94 -4.86
C THR A 20 -0.43 -18.71 -4.95
N HIS A 21 -1.46 -18.69 -4.12
CA HIS A 21 -2.24 -17.48 -3.83
C HIS A 21 -1.87 -16.88 -2.47
N ASP A 22 -0.95 -17.49 -1.72
CA ASP A 22 -0.44 -16.97 -0.45
C ASP A 22 0.69 -15.98 -0.73
N GLN A 23 0.43 -14.70 -0.45
CA GLN A 23 1.40 -13.62 -0.65
C GLN A 23 2.65 -13.80 0.22
N VAL A 24 2.51 -14.32 1.46
CA VAL A 24 3.66 -14.54 2.35
C VAL A 24 4.56 -15.62 1.79
N GLU A 25 4.01 -16.67 1.19
CA GLU A 25 4.81 -17.67 0.49
C GLU A 25 5.55 -17.10 -0.69
N ALA A 26 4.86 -16.37 -1.58
CA ALA A 26 5.47 -15.73 -2.73
C ALA A 26 6.61 -14.80 -2.33
N MET A 27 6.39 -13.95 -1.30
CA MET A 27 7.35 -12.94 -0.87
C MET A 27 8.54 -13.51 -0.10
N THR A 28 8.41 -14.71 0.52
CA THR A 28 9.47 -15.32 1.34
C THR A 28 10.27 -16.39 0.63
N LEU A 29 9.67 -17.12 -0.32
CA LEU A 29 10.34 -18.23 -1.00
C LEU A 29 10.99 -17.82 -2.31
N ALA A 30 10.40 -16.89 -3.04
CA ALA A 30 10.82 -16.57 -4.40
C ALA A 30 12.05 -15.65 -4.45
N ASP A 31 12.90 -15.87 -5.43
CA ASP A 31 13.91 -14.92 -5.87
C ASP A 31 13.31 -13.92 -6.86
N ARG A 32 12.28 -14.36 -7.59
CA ARG A 32 11.52 -13.56 -8.54
C ARG A 32 10.02 -13.93 -8.48
N VAL A 33 9.17 -12.93 -8.36
CA VAL A 33 7.71 -13.07 -8.33
C VAL A 33 7.13 -12.62 -9.66
N VAL A 34 6.16 -13.38 -10.16
CA VAL A 34 5.32 -13.03 -11.29
C VAL A 34 3.92 -12.77 -10.78
N VAL A 35 3.48 -11.52 -10.82
CA VAL A 35 2.09 -11.15 -10.50
C VAL A 35 1.26 -11.24 -11.77
N MET A 36 0.17 -12.00 -11.72
CA MET A 36 -0.73 -12.21 -12.85
C MET A 36 -2.10 -11.59 -12.59
N ASN A 37 -2.68 -10.99 -13.61
CA ASN A 37 -4.04 -10.46 -13.61
C ASN A 37 -4.72 -10.82 -14.93
N ASN A 38 -5.91 -11.42 -14.89
CA ASN A 38 -6.69 -11.81 -16.07
C ASN A 38 -5.86 -12.56 -17.12
N ALA A 39 -5.11 -13.58 -16.69
CA ALA A 39 -4.21 -14.40 -17.53
C ALA A 39 -3.06 -13.60 -18.22
N LYS A 40 -2.80 -12.37 -17.79
CA LYS A 40 -1.67 -11.55 -18.26
C LYS A 40 -0.69 -11.31 -17.12
N ILE A 41 0.58 -11.16 -17.47
CA ILE A 41 1.61 -10.76 -16.52
C ILE A 41 1.45 -9.26 -16.24
N ALA A 42 1.17 -8.91 -14.98
CA ALA A 42 1.06 -7.53 -14.52
C ALA A 42 2.44 -6.95 -14.14
N GLN A 43 3.27 -7.76 -13.46
CA GLN A 43 4.65 -7.38 -13.11
C GLN A 43 5.51 -8.63 -12.85
N VAL A 44 6.81 -8.53 -13.18
CA VAL A 44 7.83 -9.53 -12.82
C VAL A 44 8.99 -8.81 -12.18
N SER A 45 9.30 -9.15 -10.91
CA SER A 45 10.44 -8.54 -10.20
C SER A 45 10.79 -9.34 -8.94
N SER A 46 11.82 -8.89 -8.20
CA SER A 46 12.07 -9.43 -6.87
C SER A 46 10.90 -9.12 -5.92
N PRO A 47 10.69 -9.90 -4.85
CA PRO A 47 9.66 -9.62 -3.84
C PRO A 47 9.71 -8.17 -3.34
N LYS A 48 10.91 -7.68 -3.00
CA LYS A 48 11.14 -6.31 -2.52
C LYS A 48 10.68 -5.26 -3.54
N GLU A 49 10.99 -5.47 -4.83
CA GLU A 49 10.58 -4.55 -5.89
C GLU A 49 9.07 -4.58 -6.14
N ILE A 50 8.44 -5.75 -6.13
CA ILE A 50 6.98 -5.88 -6.23
C ILE A 50 6.29 -5.05 -5.15
N TYR A 51 6.78 -5.10 -3.91
CA TYR A 51 6.20 -4.38 -2.78
C TYR A 51 6.46 -2.88 -2.83
N ASN A 52 7.74 -2.48 -3.05
CA ASN A 52 8.17 -1.08 -2.96
C ASN A 52 7.98 -0.31 -4.27
N ASN A 53 7.96 -1.00 -5.42
CA ASN A 53 7.88 -0.39 -6.74
C ASN A 53 6.80 -1.06 -7.60
N PRO A 54 5.52 -1.09 -7.16
CA PRO A 54 4.44 -1.64 -7.97
C PRO A 54 4.31 -0.84 -9.26
N SER A 55 4.16 -1.53 -10.38
CA SER A 55 4.10 -0.91 -11.71
C SER A 55 2.72 -0.30 -12.03
N ASN A 56 1.69 -0.75 -11.37
CA ASN A 56 0.32 -0.30 -11.59
C ASN A 56 -0.55 -0.47 -10.35
N LEU A 57 -1.76 0.08 -10.42
CA LEU A 57 -2.75 0.10 -9.34
C LEU A 57 -3.12 -1.32 -8.88
N PHE A 58 -3.28 -2.26 -9.82
CA PHE A 58 -3.60 -3.64 -9.50
C PHE A 58 -2.50 -4.27 -8.62
N VAL A 59 -1.24 -4.20 -9.01
CA VAL A 59 -0.12 -4.78 -8.23
C VAL A 59 -0.03 -4.11 -6.86
N ALA A 60 -0.17 -2.79 -6.79
CA ALA A 60 -0.13 -2.03 -5.53
C ALA A 60 -1.23 -2.45 -4.54
N GLY A 61 -2.44 -2.67 -5.04
CA GLY A 61 -3.58 -3.10 -4.24
C GLY A 61 -3.63 -4.60 -3.97
N PHE A 62 -3.00 -5.41 -4.84
CA PHE A 62 -2.97 -6.86 -4.66
C PHE A 62 -1.92 -7.30 -3.64
N VAL A 63 -0.76 -6.64 -3.60
CA VAL A 63 0.37 -7.03 -2.75
C VAL A 63 0.41 -6.22 -1.47
N GLY A 64 0.37 -6.92 -0.35
CA GLY A 64 0.33 -6.37 1.01
C GLY A 64 -0.91 -6.82 1.77
N SER A 65 -0.78 -6.99 3.08
CA SER A 65 -1.88 -7.35 3.98
C SER A 65 -1.75 -6.52 5.27
N PRO A 66 -2.56 -5.48 5.41
CA PRO A 66 -3.57 -4.94 4.48
C PRO A 66 -3.00 -4.41 3.16
N PRO A 67 -3.87 -4.23 2.13
CA PRO A 67 -3.44 -3.63 0.86
C PRO A 67 -3.06 -2.15 0.99
N MET A 68 -2.48 -1.59 -0.08
CA MET A 68 -2.24 -0.15 -0.19
C MET A 68 -3.56 0.64 -0.13
N ASN A 69 -3.57 1.75 0.61
CA ASN A 69 -4.68 2.70 0.58
C ASN A 69 -4.64 3.51 -0.71
N PHE A 70 -5.80 3.82 -1.26
CA PHE A 70 -5.94 4.64 -2.46
C PHE A 70 -6.88 5.81 -2.23
N MET A 71 -6.48 6.99 -2.68
CA MET A 71 -7.28 8.21 -2.61
C MET A 71 -7.29 8.88 -3.97
N GLN A 72 -8.47 9.06 -4.55
CA GLN A 72 -8.63 9.81 -5.79
C GLN A 72 -8.45 11.32 -5.54
N GLY A 73 -7.92 12.02 -6.54
CA GLY A 73 -7.71 13.46 -6.49
C GLY A 73 -7.21 14.01 -7.81
N GLU A 74 -6.72 15.24 -7.74
CA GLU A 74 -6.12 15.94 -8.87
C GLU A 74 -4.76 16.52 -8.50
N VAL A 75 -3.90 16.73 -9.49
CA VAL A 75 -2.65 17.49 -9.34
C VAL A 75 -2.77 18.77 -10.16
N LYS A 76 -2.59 19.91 -9.50
CA LYS A 76 -2.52 21.24 -10.11
C LYS A 76 -1.42 22.07 -9.44
N ASN A 77 -0.62 22.76 -10.23
CA ASN A 77 0.46 23.63 -9.72
C ASN A 77 1.36 22.92 -8.71
N ASN A 78 1.80 21.69 -9.00
CA ASN A 78 2.63 20.86 -8.12
C ASN A 78 1.96 20.52 -6.76
N LYS A 79 0.66 20.53 -6.69
CA LYS A 79 -0.11 20.20 -5.49
C LYS A 79 -1.14 19.12 -5.81
N PHE A 80 -1.10 18.01 -5.05
CA PHE A 80 -2.18 17.03 -5.03
C PHE A 80 -3.29 17.52 -4.09
N SER A 81 -4.52 17.42 -4.50
CA SER A 81 -5.68 17.78 -3.69
C SER A 81 -6.84 16.83 -3.89
N ASN A 82 -7.54 16.54 -2.80
CA ASN A 82 -8.86 15.93 -2.77
C ASN A 82 -9.67 16.49 -1.59
N ASN A 83 -10.81 15.86 -1.27
CA ASN A 83 -11.69 16.32 -0.19
C ASN A 83 -11.06 16.26 1.21
N TYR A 84 -10.00 15.48 1.41
CA TYR A 84 -9.44 15.17 2.73
C TYR A 84 -7.99 15.60 2.91
N LEU A 85 -7.27 15.78 1.80
CA LEU A 85 -5.83 15.95 1.79
C LEU A 85 -5.40 16.99 0.77
N ASN A 86 -4.41 17.79 1.17
CA ASN A 86 -3.66 18.66 0.28
C ASN A 86 -2.16 18.42 0.51
N GLU A 87 -1.46 17.90 -0.50
CA GLU A 87 -0.01 17.69 -0.47
C GLU A 87 0.70 18.53 -1.50
N GLU A 88 1.73 19.25 -1.06
CA GLU A 88 2.53 20.16 -1.90
C GLU A 88 3.84 19.52 -2.36
N ASN A 89 4.49 20.18 -3.32
CA ASN A 89 5.77 19.75 -3.91
C ASN A 89 5.69 18.43 -4.70
N ILE A 90 4.54 18.16 -5.32
CA ILE A 90 4.33 17.00 -6.17
C ILE A 90 4.91 17.28 -7.56
N LYS A 91 5.89 16.47 -7.97
CA LYS A 91 6.58 16.59 -9.27
C LYS A 91 5.86 15.81 -10.37
N ILE A 92 4.60 16.12 -10.59
CA ILE A 92 3.76 15.52 -11.63
C ILE A 92 3.11 16.65 -12.42
N ASN A 93 2.99 16.50 -13.73
CA ASN A 93 2.25 17.44 -14.56
C ASN A 93 0.78 17.51 -14.12
N ASP A 94 0.17 18.67 -14.33
CA ASP A 94 -1.24 18.88 -14.02
C ASP A 94 -2.10 17.78 -14.62
N ASN A 95 -2.89 17.11 -13.78
CA ASN A 95 -3.76 16.01 -14.14
C ASN A 95 -4.98 15.98 -13.21
N ASN A 96 -6.17 15.96 -13.81
CA ASN A 96 -7.44 15.98 -13.07
C ASN A 96 -7.91 14.58 -12.60
N SER A 97 -7.12 13.53 -12.84
CA SER A 97 -7.53 12.16 -12.54
C SER A 97 -6.34 11.33 -12.09
N ILE A 98 -5.95 11.55 -10.84
CA ILE A 98 -4.81 10.91 -10.17
C ILE A 98 -5.31 10.08 -8.98
N ILE A 99 -4.68 8.94 -8.77
CA ILE A 99 -4.85 8.15 -7.56
C ILE A 99 -3.56 8.21 -6.76
N LEU A 100 -3.65 8.71 -5.54
CA LEU A 100 -2.59 8.64 -4.54
C LEU A 100 -2.67 7.29 -3.84
N GLY A 101 -1.55 6.56 -3.79
CA GLY A 101 -1.39 5.32 -3.04
C GLY A 101 -0.45 5.49 -1.86
N ILE A 102 -0.79 4.89 -0.72
CA ILE A 102 0.08 4.86 0.45
C ILE A 102 -0.14 3.57 1.27
N ARG A 103 0.95 2.99 1.76
CA ARG A 103 0.90 1.79 2.58
C ARG A 103 0.40 2.10 3.99
N PRO A 104 -0.30 1.17 4.67
CA PRO A 104 -0.76 1.36 6.05
C PRO A 104 0.35 1.73 7.04
N GLU A 105 1.53 1.14 6.89
CA GLU A 105 2.71 1.40 7.72
C GLU A 105 3.37 2.78 7.48
N ASP A 106 3.02 3.45 6.38
CA ASP A 106 3.49 4.78 6.04
C ASP A 106 2.49 5.88 6.44
N ILE A 107 1.43 5.50 7.16
CA ILE A 107 0.46 6.40 7.78
C ILE A 107 0.65 6.35 9.29
N SER A 108 0.87 7.48 9.92
CA SER A 108 0.99 7.60 11.38
C SER A 108 -0.18 8.36 12.00
N VAL A 109 -0.57 7.98 13.20
CA VAL A 109 -1.47 8.78 14.02
C VAL A 109 -0.69 9.95 14.59
N ALA A 110 -1.21 11.16 14.45
CA ALA A 110 -0.57 12.39 14.89
C ALA A 110 -1.58 13.32 15.58
N GLN A 111 -1.12 14.11 16.56
CA GLN A 111 -2.00 15.09 17.21
C GLN A 111 -2.45 16.19 16.24
N GLU A 112 -1.56 16.62 15.33
CA GLU A 112 -1.80 17.63 14.31
C GLU A 112 -1.57 17.06 12.91
N GLY A 113 -2.29 15.96 12.57
CA GLY A 113 -2.25 15.38 11.24
C GLY A 113 -3.06 16.21 10.23
N ASN A 114 -2.64 16.17 8.97
CA ASN A 114 -3.32 16.89 7.89
C ASN A 114 -4.55 16.16 7.33
N ILE A 115 -4.77 14.91 7.72
CA ILE A 115 -5.99 14.15 7.43
C ILE A 115 -6.76 13.97 8.73
N LYS A 116 -8.02 14.37 8.74
CA LYS A 116 -8.91 14.24 9.91
C LYS A 116 -10.05 13.31 9.58
N GLY A 117 -10.32 12.36 10.46
CA GLY A 117 -11.38 11.36 10.29
C GLY A 117 -11.90 10.84 11.62
N GLU A 118 -12.63 9.76 11.54
CA GLU A 118 -13.23 9.06 12.69
C GLU A 118 -12.82 7.59 12.66
N VAL A 119 -12.50 7.02 13.80
CA VAL A 119 -12.17 5.59 13.92
C VAL A 119 -13.40 4.75 13.58
N TYR A 120 -13.32 4.02 12.46
CA TYR A 120 -14.37 3.11 12.01
C TYR A 120 -14.26 1.73 12.67
N SER A 121 -13.03 1.18 12.69
CA SER A 121 -12.71 -0.08 13.38
C SER A 121 -11.23 -0.12 13.74
N PHE A 122 -10.85 -1.07 14.58
CA PHE A 122 -9.45 -1.39 14.83
C PHE A 122 -9.28 -2.89 15.06
N GLU A 123 -8.14 -3.43 14.63
CA GLU A 123 -7.80 -4.85 14.69
C GLU A 123 -6.41 -5.04 15.28
N LEU A 124 -6.33 -5.79 16.39
CA LEU A 124 -5.05 -6.16 17.01
C LEU A 124 -4.52 -7.45 16.37
N THR A 125 -3.35 -7.39 15.76
CA THR A 125 -2.70 -8.54 15.11
C THR A 125 -1.54 -9.15 15.91
N GLY A 126 -1.37 -8.72 17.16
CA GLY A 126 -0.34 -9.21 18.08
C GLY A 126 0.92 -8.33 18.07
N ASP A 127 1.47 -8.00 16.94
CA ASP A 127 2.65 -7.12 16.78
C ASP A 127 2.29 -5.67 16.46
N SER A 128 1.05 -5.43 16.04
CA SER A 128 0.57 -4.11 15.61
C SER A 128 -0.95 -4.01 15.76
N THR A 129 -1.46 -2.78 15.72
CA THR A 129 -2.88 -2.47 15.61
C THR A 129 -3.14 -1.81 14.25
N TYR A 130 -4.07 -2.34 13.48
CA TYR A 130 -4.59 -1.67 12.28
C TYR A 130 -5.82 -0.87 12.64
N VAL A 131 -5.79 0.43 12.36
CA VAL A 131 -6.91 1.35 12.59
C VAL A 131 -7.50 1.73 11.26
N THR A 132 -8.76 1.35 11.03
CA THR A 132 -9.52 1.81 9.87
C THR A 132 -10.18 3.14 10.22
N VAL A 133 -9.91 4.15 9.42
CA VAL A 133 -10.40 5.52 9.61
C VAL A 133 -11.36 5.89 8.49
N LYS A 134 -12.51 6.40 8.87
CA LYS A 134 -13.53 6.90 7.95
C LYS A 134 -13.24 8.36 7.59
N LEU A 135 -13.19 8.64 6.28
CA LEU A 135 -13.01 9.96 5.68
C LEU A 135 -14.22 10.22 4.76
N GLY A 136 -15.29 10.80 5.29
CA GLY A 136 -16.55 10.90 4.53
C GLY A 136 -17.09 9.52 4.17
N ASP A 137 -17.10 9.18 2.89
CA ASP A 137 -17.53 7.87 2.38
C ASP A 137 -16.34 6.90 2.16
N ASP A 138 -15.12 7.39 2.23
CA ASP A 138 -13.90 6.59 2.05
C ASP A 138 -13.38 6.00 3.36
N LEU A 139 -12.63 4.91 3.25
CA LEU A 139 -11.94 4.26 4.35
C LEU A 139 -10.44 4.17 4.05
N ILE A 140 -9.61 4.49 5.04
CA ILE A 140 -8.17 4.25 4.98
C ILE A 140 -7.70 3.47 6.21
N ILE A 141 -6.65 2.69 6.05
CA ILE A 141 -6.06 1.86 7.11
C ILE A 141 -4.69 2.42 7.48
N ALA A 142 -4.49 2.69 8.76
CA ALA A 142 -3.19 3.04 9.33
C ALA A 142 -2.68 1.88 10.20
N LYS A 143 -1.37 1.59 10.13
CA LYS A 143 -0.70 0.66 11.04
C LYS A 143 -0.11 1.43 12.21
N THR A 144 -0.43 0.99 13.43
CA THR A 144 0.07 1.60 14.68
C THR A 144 0.76 0.56 15.56
N GLU A 145 1.36 0.99 16.65
CA GLU A 145 1.93 0.11 17.67
C GLU A 145 0.85 -0.82 18.28
N SER A 146 1.27 -1.98 18.76
CA SER A 146 0.34 -3.00 19.29
C SER A 146 -0.44 -2.54 20.54
N ASP A 147 0.10 -1.58 21.30
CA ASP A 147 -0.52 -1.03 22.49
C ASP A 147 -1.34 0.24 22.25
N TYR A 148 -1.48 0.67 20.98
CA TYR A 148 -2.30 1.82 20.63
C TYR A 148 -3.76 1.61 21.01
N LYS A 149 -4.29 2.51 21.84
CA LYS A 149 -5.66 2.47 22.34
C LYS A 149 -6.52 3.52 21.67
N THR A 150 -7.64 3.10 21.15
CA THR A 150 -8.64 3.97 20.55
C THR A 150 -10.03 3.38 20.77
N SER A 151 -11.07 4.13 20.43
CA SER A 151 -12.47 3.68 20.46
C SER A 151 -13.14 3.99 19.14
N ILE A 152 -14.08 3.13 18.72
CA ILE A 152 -14.90 3.39 17.53
C ILE A 152 -15.67 4.70 17.73
N GLY A 153 -15.72 5.53 16.69
CA GLY A 153 -16.34 6.85 16.70
C GLY A 153 -15.45 7.97 17.26
N SER A 154 -14.24 7.66 17.75
CA SER A 154 -13.31 8.69 18.22
C SER A 154 -12.73 9.49 17.06
N PRO A 155 -12.56 10.82 17.21
CA PRO A 155 -11.83 11.61 16.22
C PRO A 155 -10.36 11.19 16.20
N ILE A 156 -9.80 11.16 15.01
CA ILE A 156 -8.40 10.80 14.78
C ILE A 156 -7.79 11.70 13.73
N SER A 157 -6.51 12.04 13.91
CA SER A 157 -5.74 12.77 12.90
C SER A 157 -4.58 11.92 12.44
N LEU A 158 -4.34 11.92 11.13
CA LEU A 158 -3.32 11.11 10.46
C LEU A 158 -2.34 11.99 9.69
N SER A 159 -1.10 11.54 9.62
CA SER A 159 -0.05 12.11 8.79
C SER A 159 0.51 11.06 7.84
N LEU A 160 0.78 11.44 6.60
CA LEU A 160 1.39 10.60 5.59
C LEU A 160 2.90 10.78 5.55
N ASN A 161 3.64 9.69 5.36
CA ASN A 161 5.05 9.76 5.02
C ASN A 161 5.20 10.19 3.55
N LYS A 162 5.52 11.47 3.33
CA LYS A 162 5.59 12.07 2.00
C LYS A 162 6.58 11.36 1.05
N ASN A 163 7.62 10.75 1.59
CA ASN A 163 8.62 10.02 0.80
C ASN A 163 8.15 8.62 0.34
N LYS A 164 6.96 8.21 0.79
CA LYS A 164 6.35 6.90 0.55
C LYS A 164 4.98 6.98 -0.13
N ILE A 165 4.69 8.13 -0.71
CA ILE A 165 3.49 8.32 -1.52
C ILE A 165 3.77 7.83 -2.93
N TYR A 166 2.81 7.13 -3.50
CA TYR A 166 2.78 6.66 -4.88
C TYR A 166 1.68 7.38 -5.64
N PHE A 167 1.90 7.61 -6.93
CA PHE A 167 0.87 8.19 -7.79
C PHE A 167 0.60 7.27 -8.98
N PHE A 168 -0.68 7.14 -9.31
CA PHE A 168 -1.15 6.35 -10.43
C PHE A 168 -2.08 7.21 -11.30
N ASP A 169 -1.98 7.05 -12.61
CA ASP A 169 -2.95 7.62 -13.53
C ASP A 169 -4.27 6.84 -13.45
N ALA A 170 -5.37 7.50 -13.17
CA ALA A 170 -6.63 6.81 -12.91
C ALA A 170 -7.26 6.15 -14.18
N LYS A 171 -6.82 6.53 -15.40
CA LYS A 171 -7.32 5.94 -16.65
C LYS A 171 -6.53 4.72 -17.07
N SER A 172 -5.20 4.84 -17.07
CA SER A 172 -4.30 3.75 -17.49
C SER A 172 -3.97 2.80 -16.35
N GLU A 173 -4.23 3.21 -15.10
CA GLU A 173 -3.85 2.53 -13.86
C GLU A 173 -2.33 2.37 -13.68
N ASN A 174 -1.52 2.93 -14.56
CA ASN A 174 -0.08 2.85 -14.48
C ASN A 174 0.49 3.80 -13.41
N ARG A 175 1.56 3.35 -12.77
CA ARG A 175 2.31 4.20 -11.85
C ARG A 175 2.93 5.38 -12.59
N ILE A 176 2.84 6.56 -11.99
CA ILE A 176 3.56 7.75 -12.40
C ILE A 176 4.84 7.82 -11.58
N ILE A 177 5.98 7.83 -12.25
CA ILE A 177 7.32 7.95 -11.61
C ILE A 177 7.61 9.44 -11.45
N THR A 178 7.87 9.87 -10.22
CA THR A 178 8.16 11.27 -9.85
C THR A 178 9.65 11.48 -9.58
#